data_24e88cd124cfecea9c520f4df0d29652
#
_entry.id   24e88cd124cfecea9c520f4df0d29652
#
_cell.length_a   1.000
_cell.length_b   1.000
_cell.length_c   1.000
_cell.angle_alpha   90.00
_cell.angle_beta   90.00
_cell.angle_gamma   90.00
#
_symmetry.space_group_name_H-M   'P 1'
#
loop_
_entity.id
_entity.type
_entity.pdbx_description
1 polymer ?
#
loop_
_entity_poly.entity_id
_entity_poly.type
_entity_poly.pdbx_seq_one_letter_code
_entity_poly.pdbx_strand_id
1 'polypeptide(L)'
;MSNTLGTLMVCALAFLATACSTTSSVPEGDQLYVGLKQIEYDDCEKSDHYYSTQEEVEAALATAPNGAFFGSSYHRTIPYKLWIWNAFQNSEGKLGKWIAKTFGNAPVLMSWVNPQLRASVAQSVLRNHGYLGGTVGFEVETQKNPKKAKILYKVAMNQLSLIDTVEYANFPAVADSLILATRDQALIGPGKPFNVATLDAERSRLSALFRNNGYYYFQPAYASYLADTLAHQGRVKLRLQLADNIPERARHKWYIGNLKVNIQKKLMEQLKDSFNYRRLILAYNGKCPPIRARLLLRHLRLFPRQQYSQDAYLESAERLGSAGQYSSVQFAFTPRDTTSQCDTLDMTVSCVVHKPYEFYVETNYSN
;
A
#
# COMPACT_ATOMS: atom_id res chain seq x y z
N MET A 1 -48.39 -21.35 -38.55
CA MET A 1 -47.58 -20.51 -37.65
C MET A 1 -47.54 -20.98 -36.20
N SER A 2 -48.42 -21.84 -35.74
CA SER A 2 -48.46 -22.35 -34.33
C SER A 2 -47.36 -23.39 -34.02
N ASN A 3 -47.03 -24.26 -35.00
CA ASN A 3 -46.04 -25.34 -34.77
C ASN A 3 -44.58 -24.88 -34.75
N THR A 4 -44.23 -23.80 -35.42
CA THR A 4 -42.86 -23.24 -35.42
C THR A 4 -42.52 -22.55 -34.11
N LEU A 5 -43.51 -21.94 -33.44
CA LEU A 5 -43.32 -21.29 -32.13
C LEU A 5 -43.16 -22.33 -31.03
N GLY A 6 -43.90 -23.45 -31.11
CA GLY A 6 -43.75 -24.61 -30.18
C GLY A 6 -42.39 -25.30 -30.34
N THR A 7 -41.92 -25.49 -31.57
CA THR A 7 -40.59 -26.09 -31.83
C THR A 7 -39.45 -25.18 -31.36
N LEU A 8 -39.56 -23.87 -31.57
CA LEU A 8 -38.58 -22.89 -31.05
C LEU A 8 -38.58 -22.89 -29.51
N MET A 9 -39.72 -22.98 -28.86
CA MET A 9 -39.85 -23.03 -27.42
C MET A 9 -39.28 -24.34 -26.82
N VAL A 10 -39.50 -25.48 -27.47
CA VAL A 10 -38.92 -26.78 -27.07
C VAL A 10 -37.41 -26.79 -27.31
N CYS A 11 -36.94 -26.27 -28.42
CA CYS A 11 -35.49 -26.12 -28.66
C CYS A 11 -34.82 -25.19 -27.64
N ALA A 12 -35.46 -24.05 -27.28
CA ALA A 12 -34.98 -23.15 -26.25
C ALA A 12 -34.95 -23.82 -24.85
N LEU A 13 -35.98 -24.62 -24.52
CA LEU A 13 -36.02 -25.42 -23.28
C LEU A 13 -34.95 -26.53 -23.26
N ALA A 14 -34.72 -27.20 -24.38
CA ALA A 14 -33.66 -28.23 -24.52
C ALA A 14 -32.27 -27.60 -24.40
N PHE A 15 -32.03 -26.41 -24.98
CA PHE A 15 -30.77 -25.65 -24.80
C PHE A 15 -30.56 -25.23 -23.36
N LEU A 16 -31.63 -24.83 -22.65
CA LEU A 16 -31.55 -24.48 -21.23
C LEU A 16 -31.22 -25.67 -20.34
N ALA A 17 -31.67 -26.88 -20.68
CA ALA A 17 -31.38 -28.11 -19.93
C ALA A 17 -29.91 -28.56 -20.05
N THR A 18 -29.28 -28.41 -21.22
CA THR A 18 -27.86 -28.70 -21.41
C THR A 18 -26.95 -27.59 -20.82
N ALA A 19 -27.42 -26.36 -20.81
CA ALA A 19 -26.69 -25.24 -20.21
C ALA A 19 -26.63 -25.26 -18.68
N CYS A 20 -27.46 -26.06 -18.01
CA CYS A 20 -27.51 -26.15 -16.54
C CYS A 20 -26.34 -26.93 -15.92
N SER A 21 -25.44 -27.54 -16.69
CA SER A 21 -24.26 -28.19 -16.14
C SER A 21 -23.23 -27.19 -15.67
N THR A 22 -22.91 -27.21 -14.37
CA THR A 22 -21.87 -26.34 -13.78
C THR A 22 -20.47 -26.91 -13.92
N THR A 23 -20.32 -28.13 -14.41
CA THR A 23 -19.05 -28.89 -14.47
C THR A 23 -18.64 -29.28 -15.86
N SER A 24 -19.35 -28.85 -16.92
CA SER A 24 -19.04 -29.22 -18.30
C SER A 24 -17.70 -28.66 -18.80
N SER A 25 -17.25 -27.54 -18.27
CA SER A 25 -15.99 -26.88 -18.62
C SER A 25 -14.85 -27.14 -17.63
N VAL A 26 -15.06 -28.04 -16.67
CA VAL A 26 -13.99 -28.42 -15.72
C VAL A 26 -13.07 -29.43 -16.39
N PRO A 27 -11.76 -29.15 -16.52
CA PRO A 27 -10.78 -30.05 -17.10
C PRO A 27 -10.72 -31.40 -16.36
N GLU A 28 -10.25 -32.44 -17.05
CA GLU A 28 -9.97 -33.70 -16.41
C GLU A 28 -8.82 -33.53 -15.41
N GLY A 29 -8.98 -34.12 -14.21
CA GLY A 29 -8.00 -34.02 -13.13
C GLY A 29 -8.13 -32.78 -12.25
N ASP A 30 -9.03 -31.82 -12.54
CA ASP A 30 -9.30 -30.67 -11.69
C ASP A 30 -10.74 -30.67 -11.15
N GLN A 31 -11.02 -29.79 -10.19
CA GLN A 31 -12.32 -29.67 -9.55
C GLN A 31 -12.82 -28.23 -9.55
N LEU A 32 -14.12 -28.06 -9.72
CA LEU A 32 -14.79 -26.78 -9.55
C LEU A 32 -14.82 -26.42 -8.06
N TYR A 33 -14.21 -25.31 -7.72
CA TYR A 33 -14.28 -24.75 -6.37
C TYR A 33 -15.70 -24.20 -6.12
N VAL A 34 -16.37 -24.72 -5.07
CA VAL A 34 -17.74 -24.35 -4.74
C VAL A 34 -17.86 -23.59 -3.41
N GLY A 35 -16.77 -23.08 -2.90
CA GLY A 35 -16.70 -22.25 -1.71
C GLY A 35 -15.96 -22.90 -0.55
N LEU A 36 -15.80 -22.14 0.51
CA LEU A 36 -15.29 -22.64 1.78
C LEU A 36 -16.35 -23.51 2.47
N LYS A 37 -15.91 -24.55 3.14
CA LYS A 37 -16.75 -25.30 4.08
C LYS A 37 -16.79 -24.55 5.40
N GLN A 38 -15.59 -24.36 5.98
CA GLN A 38 -15.39 -23.71 7.27
C GLN A 38 -13.92 -23.32 7.40
N ILE A 39 -13.62 -22.34 8.27
CA ILE A 39 -12.31 -22.10 8.86
C ILE A 39 -12.43 -22.48 10.33
N GLU A 40 -11.69 -23.49 10.76
CA GLU A 40 -11.64 -23.99 12.13
C GLU A 40 -10.45 -23.33 12.83
N TYR A 41 -10.67 -22.82 14.03
CA TYR A 41 -9.63 -22.25 14.87
C TYR A 41 -9.46 -23.08 16.13
N ASP A 42 -8.22 -23.29 16.55
CA ASP A 42 -7.92 -23.90 17.83
C ASP A 42 -8.27 -22.95 18.99
N ASP A 43 -8.50 -23.53 20.15
CA ASP A 43 -8.79 -22.77 21.36
C ASP A 43 -7.53 -22.02 21.83
N CYS A 44 -7.58 -20.69 21.78
CA CYS A 44 -6.54 -19.81 22.28
C CYS A 44 -7.16 -18.58 22.93
N GLU A 45 -6.35 -17.81 23.66
CA GLU A 45 -6.81 -16.60 24.35
C GLU A 45 -7.32 -15.56 23.34
N LYS A 46 -8.59 -15.15 23.50
CA LYS A 46 -9.28 -14.23 22.59
C LYS A 46 -9.13 -12.81 23.11
N SER A 47 -8.21 -12.06 22.48
CA SER A 47 -7.95 -10.63 22.71
C SER A 47 -8.33 -9.82 21.48
N ASP A 48 -8.33 -8.49 21.58
CA ASP A 48 -8.55 -7.61 20.43
C ASP A 48 -7.50 -7.88 19.32
N HIS A 49 -6.26 -8.18 19.73
CA HIS A 49 -5.20 -8.56 18.80
C HIS A 49 -5.48 -9.89 18.10
N TYR A 50 -6.08 -10.86 18.80
CA TYR A 50 -6.54 -12.11 18.20
C TYR A 50 -7.60 -11.85 17.11
N TYR A 51 -8.64 -11.06 17.42
CA TYR A 51 -9.71 -10.80 16.45
C TYR A 51 -9.23 -10.05 15.22
N SER A 52 -8.35 -9.05 15.38
CA SER A 52 -7.75 -8.36 14.24
C SER A 52 -6.91 -9.29 13.35
N THR A 53 -6.14 -10.19 13.98
CA THR A 53 -5.36 -11.19 13.23
C THR A 53 -6.27 -12.20 12.52
N GLN A 54 -7.35 -12.65 13.18
CA GLN A 54 -8.34 -13.55 12.60
C GLN A 54 -8.95 -12.95 11.33
N GLU A 55 -9.33 -11.67 11.36
CA GLU A 55 -9.92 -10.98 10.21
C GLU A 55 -8.94 -10.98 9.01
N GLU A 56 -7.67 -10.70 9.23
CA GLU A 56 -6.66 -10.73 8.16
C GLU A 56 -6.38 -12.15 7.64
N VAL A 57 -6.36 -13.15 8.51
CA VAL A 57 -6.23 -14.57 8.13
C VAL A 57 -7.44 -15.00 7.27
N GLU A 58 -8.65 -14.65 7.69
CA GLU A 58 -9.87 -14.95 6.93
C GLU A 58 -9.87 -14.26 5.57
N ALA A 59 -9.42 -13.01 5.50
CA ALA A 59 -9.25 -12.30 4.23
C ALA A 59 -8.24 -12.98 3.29
N ALA A 60 -7.12 -13.49 3.82
CA ALA A 60 -6.12 -14.22 3.06
C ALA A 60 -6.64 -15.57 2.51
N LEU A 61 -7.48 -16.25 3.29
CA LEU A 61 -8.07 -17.54 2.91
C LEU A 61 -9.32 -17.40 2.03
N ALA A 62 -9.99 -16.24 2.08
CA ALA A 62 -11.22 -16.01 1.37
C ALA A 62 -11.03 -16.09 -0.15
N THR A 63 -11.92 -16.83 -0.81
CA THR A 63 -12.02 -16.86 -2.27
C THR A 63 -13.48 -17.02 -2.66
N ALA A 64 -13.98 -16.11 -3.49
CA ALA A 64 -15.34 -16.17 -3.97
C ALA A 64 -15.50 -17.25 -5.04
N PRO A 65 -16.42 -18.23 -4.88
CA PRO A 65 -16.74 -19.22 -5.91
C PRO A 65 -17.63 -18.61 -7.00
N ASN A 66 -17.81 -19.36 -8.09
CA ASN A 66 -18.84 -18.96 -9.08
C ASN A 66 -20.24 -18.89 -8.43
N GLY A 67 -20.92 -17.77 -8.64
CA GLY A 67 -22.24 -17.52 -8.03
C GLY A 67 -22.16 -17.09 -6.56
N ALA A 68 -21.03 -16.58 -6.09
CA ALA A 68 -20.90 -16.02 -4.75
C ALA A 68 -21.96 -14.92 -4.49
N PHE A 69 -22.61 -14.96 -3.34
CA PHE A 69 -23.56 -13.94 -2.91
C PHE A 69 -22.76 -12.79 -2.26
N PHE A 70 -22.80 -11.60 -2.87
CA PHE A 70 -22.01 -10.43 -2.46
C PHE A 70 -20.51 -10.72 -2.21
N GLY A 71 -19.91 -11.59 -3.03
CA GLY A 71 -18.49 -11.95 -2.89
C GLY A 71 -18.18 -12.94 -1.75
N SER A 72 -19.19 -13.48 -1.07
CA SER A 72 -19.00 -14.42 0.03
C SER A 72 -18.32 -15.69 -0.43
N SER A 73 -17.33 -16.17 0.35
CA SER A 73 -16.69 -17.47 0.15
C SER A 73 -17.55 -18.65 0.61
N TYR A 74 -18.58 -18.42 1.44
CA TYR A 74 -19.43 -19.46 2.03
C TYR A 74 -20.80 -19.58 1.34
N HIS A 75 -21.38 -18.43 0.94
CA HIS A 75 -22.74 -18.39 0.42
C HIS A 75 -22.76 -18.21 -1.08
N ARG A 76 -23.54 -19.06 -1.74
CA ARG A 76 -23.71 -19.11 -3.19
C ARG A 76 -25.16 -18.92 -3.58
N THR A 77 -25.35 -18.24 -4.70
CA THR A 77 -26.61 -18.22 -5.46
C THR A 77 -26.47 -19.10 -6.71
N ILE A 78 -27.45 -19.05 -7.57
CA ILE A 78 -27.44 -19.72 -8.86
C ILE A 78 -26.29 -19.16 -9.72
N PRO A 79 -25.32 -19.98 -10.18
CA PRO A 79 -24.15 -19.51 -10.93
C PRO A 79 -24.50 -19.30 -12.42
N TYR A 80 -25.47 -18.42 -12.73
CA TYR A 80 -25.94 -18.19 -14.09
C TYR A 80 -24.84 -17.70 -15.05
N LYS A 81 -23.87 -16.92 -14.56
CA LYS A 81 -22.72 -16.47 -15.36
C LYS A 81 -21.83 -17.66 -15.79
N LEU A 82 -21.65 -18.66 -14.92
CA LEU A 82 -20.95 -19.90 -15.26
C LEU A 82 -21.74 -20.71 -16.30
N TRP A 83 -23.05 -20.74 -16.21
CA TRP A 83 -23.87 -21.42 -17.23
C TRP A 83 -23.74 -20.78 -18.59
N ILE A 84 -23.78 -19.42 -18.65
CA ILE A 84 -23.54 -18.68 -19.90
C ILE A 84 -22.15 -19.02 -20.45
N TRP A 85 -21.12 -19.01 -19.61
CA TRP A 85 -19.78 -19.40 -20.03
C TRP A 85 -19.75 -20.80 -20.61
N ASN A 86 -20.29 -21.79 -19.92
CA ASN A 86 -20.32 -23.17 -20.36
C ASN A 86 -21.07 -23.38 -21.68
N ALA A 87 -22.14 -22.61 -21.92
CA ALA A 87 -22.93 -22.69 -23.14
C ALA A 87 -22.21 -22.09 -24.37
N PHE A 88 -21.42 -21.04 -24.17
CA PHE A 88 -20.89 -20.24 -25.29
C PHE A 88 -19.36 -20.23 -25.43
N GLN A 89 -18.60 -20.81 -24.49
CA GLN A 89 -17.13 -20.83 -24.54
C GLN A 89 -16.56 -21.49 -25.80
N ASN A 90 -17.21 -22.56 -26.30
CA ASN A 90 -16.81 -23.33 -27.49
C ASN A 90 -17.48 -22.81 -28.78
N SER A 91 -18.20 -21.70 -28.75
CA SER A 91 -18.88 -21.16 -29.93
C SER A 91 -17.84 -20.65 -30.95
N GLU A 92 -17.97 -21.08 -32.21
CA GLU A 92 -17.10 -20.59 -33.30
C GLU A 92 -17.47 -19.17 -33.77
N GLY A 93 -18.74 -18.78 -33.56
CA GLY A 93 -19.27 -17.49 -33.99
C GLY A 93 -18.80 -16.31 -33.12
N LYS A 94 -18.58 -15.15 -33.77
CA LYS A 94 -18.19 -13.90 -33.09
C LYS A 94 -19.16 -13.50 -31.99
N LEU A 95 -20.47 -13.69 -32.21
CA LEU A 95 -21.53 -13.37 -31.25
C LEU A 95 -21.46 -14.27 -30.01
N GLY A 96 -21.28 -15.59 -30.18
CA GLY A 96 -21.18 -16.52 -29.04
C GLY A 96 -19.94 -16.24 -28.19
N LYS A 97 -18.78 -15.98 -28.82
CA LYS A 97 -17.58 -15.58 -28.12
C LYS A 97 -17.74 -14.25 -27.36
N TRP A 98 -18.46 -13.30 -27.95
CA TRP A 98 -18.76 -12.03 -27.31
C TRP A 98 -19.69 -12.21 -26.08
N ILE A 99 -20.74 -13.05 -26.19
CA ILE A 99 -21.65 -13.39 -25.07
C ILE A 99 -20.87 -14.06 -23.93
N ALA A 100 -20.03 -15.05 -24.23
CA ALA A 100 -19.22 -15.73 -23.21
C ALA A 100 -18.30 -14.75 -22.48
N LYS A 101 -17.65 -13.85 -23.21
CA LYS A 101 -16.70 -12.87 -22.64
C LYS A 101 -17.41 -11.76 -21.83
N THR A 102 -18.59 -11.31 -22.27
CA THR A 102 -19.27 -10.15 -21.67
C THR A 102 -20.16 -10.55 -20.49
N PHE A 103 -20.86 -11.67 -20.58
CA PHE A 103 -21.85 -12.10 -19.59
C PHE A 103 -21.48 -13.39 -18.87
N GLY A 104 -20.50 -14.15 -19.37
CA GLY A 104 -20.01 -15.37 -18.76
C GLY A 104 -18.89 -15.13 -17.74
N ASN A 105 -18.77 -16.07 -16.78
CA ASN A 105 -17.60 -16.17 -15.93
C ASN A 105 -17.03 -17.58 -16.05
N ALA A 106 -15.72 -17.66 -16.27
CA ALA A 106 -15.01 -18.93 -16.30
C ALA A 106 -15.16 -19.68 -14.95
N PRO A 107 -15.06 -21.04 -14.96
CA PRO A 107 -15.10 -21.81 -13.73
C PRO A 107 -13.93 -21.44 -12.82
N VAL A 108 -14.21 -21.23 -11.56
CA VAL A 108 -13.17 -21.10 -10.53
C VAL A 108 -12.70 -22.50 -10.18
N LEU A 109 -11.52 -22.88 -10.65
CA LEU A 109 -10.94 -24.20 -10.48
C LEU A 109 -10.15 -24.29 -9.17
N MET A 110 -10.07 -25.50 -8.60
CA MET A 110 -9.30 -25.75 -7.38
C MET A 110 -7.81 -25.43 -7.57
N SER A 111 -7.26 -25.73 -8.75
CA SER A 111 -5.89 -25.38 -9.14
C SER A 111 -5.62 -23.88 -9.12
N TRP A 112 -6.59 -23.03 -9.49
CA TRP A 112 -6.47 -21.58 -9.45
C TRP A 112 -6.60 -21.01 -8.05
N VAL A 113 -7.47 -21.58 -7.23
CA VAL A 113 -7.60 -21.20 -5.81
C VAL A 113 -6.31 -21.46 -5.07
N ASN A 114 -5.64 -22.55 -5.40
CA ASN A 114 -4.38 -22.99 -4.80
C ASN A 114 -4.40 -22.96 -3.26
N PRO A 115 -5.10 -23.90 -2.62
CA PRO A 115 -5.26 -23.88 -1.16
C PRO A 115 -3.94 -23.89 -0.39
N GLN A 116 -2.91 -24.55 -0.93
CA GLN A 116 -1.57 -24.59 -0.36
C GLN A 116 -0.93 -23.20 -0.28
N LEU A 117 -1.00 -22.45 -1.38
CA LEU A 117 -0.46 -21.08 -1.41
C LEU A 117 -1.22 -20.17 -0.44
N ARG A 118 -2.56 -20.27 -0.39
CA ARG A 118 -3.38 -19.48 0.54
C ARG A 118 -3.09 -19.82 1.99
N ALA A 119 -2.94 -21.10 2.32
CA ALA A 119 -2.53 -21.53 3.66
C ALA A 119 -1.14 -20.97 4.04
N SER A 120 -0.17 -20.97 3.11
CA SER A 120 1.15 -20.38 3.38
C SER A 120 1.12 -18.87 3.55
N VAL A 121 0.27 -18.15 2.80
CA VAL A 121 0.05 -16.70 2.97
C VAL A 121 -0.58 -16.42 4.33
N ALA A 122 -1.65 -17.14 4.69
CA ALA A 122 -2.31 -17.01 5.99
C ALA A 122 -1.34 -17.33 7.16
N GLN A 123 -0.48 -18.32 7.01
CA GLN A 123 0.57 -18.63 7.99
C GLN A 123 1.59 -17.47 8.12
N SER A 124 1.90 -16.80 7.02
CA SER A 124 2.76 -15.60 7.05
C SER A 124 2.07 -14.45 7.77
N VAL A 125 0.75 -14.28 7.60
CA VAL A 125 -0.05 -13.30 8.38
C VAL A 125 0.05 -13.61 9.87
N LEU A 126 -0.16 -14.87 10.29
CA LEU A 126 -0.01 -15.25 11.70
C LEU A 126 1.37 -14.87 12.27
N ARG A 127 2.45 -15.19 11.54
CA ARG A 127 3.82 -14.85 11.97
C ARG A 127 4.04 -13.36 12.06
N ASN A 128 3.52 -12.59 11.12
CA ASN A 128 3.63 -11.12 11.12
C ASN A 128 2.91 -10.49 12.31
N HIS A 129 1.87 -11.12 12.81
CA HIS A 129 1.11 -10.69 13.99
C HIS A 129 1.62 -11.30 15.32
N GLY A 130 2.77 -11.99 15.30
CA GLY A 130 3.41 -12.51 16.50
C GLY A 130 3.02 -13.92 16.89
N TYR A 131 2.17 -14.59 16.14
CA TYR A 131 1.90 -16.03 16.32
C TYR A 131 2.96 -16.85 15.59
N LEU A 132 4.19 -16.80 16.10
CA LEU A 132 5.37 -17.37 15.43
C LEU A 132 5.27 -18.88 15.22
N GLY A 133 4.63 -19.58 16.17
CA GLY A 133 4.33 -21.00 16.08
C GLY A 133 3.03 -21.32 15.31
N GLY A 134 2.35 -20.32 14.76
CA GLY A 134 1.09 -20.49 14.06
C GLY A 134 1.21 -21.36 12.82
N THR A 135 0.23 -22.23 12.60
CA THR A 135 0.16 -23.12 11.44
C THR A 135 -1.22 -23.07 10.78
N VAL A 136 -1.24 -23.20 9.47
CA VAL A 136 -2.48 -23.26 8.70
C VAL A 136 -2.46 -24.50 7.82
N GLY A 137 -3.36 -25.44 8.09
CA GLY A 137 -3.62 -26.62 7.29
C GLY A 137 -4.85 -26.44 6.40
N PHE A 138 -5.01 -27.32 5.41
CA PHE A 138 -6.22 -27.36 4.60
C PHE A 138 -6.58 -28.80 4.21
N GLU A 139 -7.87 -29.02 4.00
CA GLU A 139 -8.44 -30.26 3.48
C GLU A 139 -9.38 -29.93 2.32
N VAL A 140 -9.25 -30.66 1.22
CA VAL A 140 -10.15 -30.53 0.06
C VAL A 140 -11.23 -31.61 0.16
N GLU A 141 -12.47 -31.19 0.39
CA GLU A 141 -13.60 -32.08 0.51
C GLU A 141 -14.39 -32.16 -0.80
N THR A 142 -14.31 -33.30 -1.45
CA THR A 142 -15.09 -33.60 -2.65
C THR A 142 -16.57 -33.72 -2.28
N GLN A 143 -17.44 -33.06 -3.07
CA GLN A 143 -18.89 -33.12 -2.90
C GLN A 143 -19.48 -34.42 -3.51
N LYS A 144 -20.82 -34.58 -3.40
CA LYS A 144 -21.53 -35.69 -4.07
C LYS A 144 -21.17 -35.84 -5.56
N ASN A 145 -20.93 -34.72 -6.24
CA ASN A 145 -20.36 -34.71 -7.59
C ASN A 145 -18.83 -34.63 -7.47
N PRO A 146 -18.08 -35.62 -7.98
CA PRO A 146 -16.61 -35.71 -7.85
C PRO A 146 -15.87 -34.53 -8.51
N LYS A 147 -16.50 -33.82 -9.47
CA LYS A 147 -15.96 -32.65 -10.11
C LYS A 147 -16.18 -31.36 -9.30
N LYS A 148 -16.70 -31.44 -8.07
CA LYS A 148 -16.94 -30.26 -7.19
C LYS A 148 -16.30 -30.51 -5.84
N ALA A 149 -15.60 -29.48 -5.32
CA ALA A 149 -15.02 -29.56 -3.99
C ALA A 149 -15.14 -28.25 -3.21
N LYS A 150 -15.12 -28.38 -1.89
CA LYS A 150 -15.01 -27.31 -0.91
C LYS A 150 -13.67 -27.40 -0.19
N ILE A 151 -13.24 -26.30 0.41
CA ILE A 151 -12.03 -26.27 1.21
C ILE A 151 -12.42 -26.08 2.68
N LEU A 152 -11.81 -26.87 3.56
CA LEU A 152 -11.79 -26.70 5.00
C LEU A 152 -10.39 -26.24 5.37
N TYR A 153 -10.26 -25.07 6.03
CA TYR A 153 -8.99 -24.65 6.59
C TYR A 153 -8.98 -24.90 8.11
N LYS A 154 -7.82 -25.32 8.60
CA LYS A 154 -7.56 -25.52 10.05
C LYS A 154 -6.43 -24.57 10.45
N VAL A 155 -6.75 -23.63 11.29
CA VAL A 155 -5.84 -22.57 11.76
C VAL A 155 -5.52 -22.78 13.22
N ALA A 156 -4.27 -23.09 13.51
CA ALA A 156 -3.76 -23.14 14.87
C ALA A 156 -2.92 -21.88 15.11
N MET A 157 -3.45 -20.93 15.89
CA MET A 157 -2.72 -19.70 16.19
C MET A 157 -1.58 -19.94 17.18
N ASN A 158 -1.76 -20.86 18.13
CA ASN A 158 -0.83 -21.11 19.21
C ASN A 158 -0.59 -19.85 20.10
N GLN A 159 0.54 -19.82 20.81
CA GLN A 159 0.86 -18.76 21.75
C GLN A 159 1.31 -17.47 21.03
N LEU A 160 0.76 -16.33 21.45
CA LEU A 160 1.22 -15.01 21.04
C LEU A 160 2.60 -14.70 21.62
N SER A 161 3.53 -14.29 20.78
CA SER A 161 4.87 -13.88 21.19
C SER A 161 4.90 -12.42 21.60
N LEU A 162 5.41 -12.15 22.80
CA LEU A 162 5.57 -10.79 23.34
C LEU A 162 7.03 -10.36 23.25
N ILE A 163 7.24 -9.07 23.08
CA ILE A 163 8.57 -8.47 23.13
C ILE A 163 9.07 -8.53 24.59
N ASP A 164 10.23 -9.13 24.80
CA ASP A 164 10.89 -9.20 26.12
C ASP A 164 11.76 -7.95 26.36
N THR A 165 12.68 -7.68 25.45
CA THR A 165 13.58 -6.54 25.52
C THR A 165 13.78 -5.90 24.14
N VAL A 166 14.02 -4.59 24.14
CA VAL A 166 14.40 -3.83 22.93
C VAL A 166 15.74 -3.17 23.20
N GLU A 167 16.75 -3.54 22.39
CA GLU A 167 18.08 -2.96 22.41
C GLU A 167 18.28 -2.13 21.16
N TYR A 168 18.87 -0.92 21.31
CA TYR A 168 19.27 -0.07 20.18
C TYR A 168 20.81 -0.15 20.07
N ALA A 169 21.34 -0.47 18.91
CA ALA A 169 22.76 -0.72 18.73
C ALA A 169 23.31 -0.06 17.45
N ASN A 170 24.60 0.26 17.48
CA ASN A 170 25.37 0.79 16.34
C ASN A 170 24.86 2.14 15.78
N PHE A 171 24.11 2.91 16.57
CA PHE A 171 23.76 4.28 16.21
C PHE A 171 24.89 5.24 16.58
N PRO A 172 25.15 6.31 15.79
CA PRO A 172 26.03 7.40 16.19
C PRO A 172 25.58 8.01 17.53
N ALA A 173 26.50 8.44 18.38
CA ALA A 173 26.19 8.93 19.74
C ALA A 173 25.10 10.01 19.79
N VAL A 174 25.06 10.91 18.79
CA VAL A 174 24.02 11.95 18.70
C VAL A 174 22.66 11.33 18.36
N ALA A 175 22.60 10.35 17.46
CA ALA A 175 21.36 9.66 17.09
C ALA A 175 20.85 8.79 18.27
N ASP A 176 21.75 8.15 19.00
CA ASP A 176 21.43 7.37 20.20
C ASP A 176 20.82 8.24 21.29
N SER A 177 21.38 9.45 21.52
CA SER A 177 20.78 10.44 22.44
C SER A 177 19.36 10.85 22.04
N LEU A 178 19.07 10.99 20.73
CA LEU A 178 17.72 11.31 20.23
C LEU A 178 16.74 10.14 20.48
N ILE A 179 17.19 8.91 20.26
CA ILE A 179 16.39 7.71 20.55
C ILE A 179 16.03 7.66 22.03
N LEU A 180 17.02 7.86 22.90
CA LEU A 180 16.82 7.84 24.36
C LEU A 180 15.87 8.95 24.82
N ALA A 181 15.99 10.16 24.26
CA ALA A 181 15.14 11.29 24.60
C ALA A 181 13.67 11.11 24.16
N THR A 182 13.39 10.20 23.22
CA THR A 182 12.03 9.92 22.70
C THR A 182 11.58 8.50 22.99
N ARG A 183 12.17 7.84 23.98
CA ARG A 183 11.90 6.43 24.31
C ARG A 183 10.46 6.19 24.77
N ASP A 184 9.86 7.17 25.41
CA ASP A 184 8.45 7.17 25.83
C ASP A 184 7.46 7.13 24.65
N GLN A 185 7.88 7.62 23.48
CA GLN A 185 7.11 7.60 22.24
C GLN A 185 7.31 6.32 21.41
N ALA A 186 8.16 5.39 21.87
CA ALA A 186 8.45 4.17 21.14
C ALA A 186 7.20 3.28 21.00
N LEU A 187 6.94 2.85 19.78
CA LEU A 187 5.80 1.98 19.45
C LEU A 187 6.02 0.56 19.93
N ILE A 188 7.29 0.15 20.06
CA ILE A 188 7.73 -1.17 20.53
C ILE A 188 8.25 -1.07 21.97
N GLY A 189 8.11 -2.13 22.72
CA GLY A 189 8.60 -2.18 24.12
C GLY A 189 8.28 -3.49 24.82
N PRO A 190 8.87 -3.71 26.00
CA PRO A 190 8.63 -4.93 26.76
C PRO A 190 7.14 -5.15 27.04
N GLY A 191 6.69 -6.40 26.90
CA GLY A 191 5.31 -6.80 27.13
C GLY A 191 4.33 -6.50 25.99
N LYS A 192 4.73 -5.74 24.95
CA LYS A 192 3.90 -5.52 23.78
C LYS A 192 3.95 -6.73 22.83
N PRO A 193 2.86 -7.00 22.08
CA PRO A 193 2.86 -8.05 21.06
C PRO A 193 3.95 -7.82 20.01
N PHE A 194 4.62 -8.89 19.60
CA PHE A 194 5.45 -8.85 18.39
C PHE A 194 4.55 -8.67 17.17
N ASN A 195 4.76 -7.59 16.41
CA ASN A 195 3.99 -7.32 15.20
C ASN A 195 4.87 -6.60 14.19
N VAL A 196 5.02 -7.17 12.99
CA VAL A 196 5.89 -6.64 11.93
C VAL A 196 5.45 -5.24 11.50
N ALA A 197 4.15 -4.98 11.41
CA ALA A 197 3.65 -3.64 11.05
C ALA A 197 4.04 -2.60 12.11
N THR A 198 4.01 -2.94 13.39
CA THR A 198 4.47 -2.05 14.48
C THR A 198 5.99 -1.84 14.43
N LEU A 199 6.76 -2.88 14.07
CA LEU A 199 8.21 -2.73 13.86
C LEU A 199 8.52 -1.78 12.70
N ASP A 200 7.78 -1.87 11.59
CA ASP A 200 7.92 -0.97 10.45
C ASP A 200 7.49 0.46 10.78
N ALA A 201 6.43 0.62 11.55
CA ALA A 201 6.00 1.92 12.05
C ALA A 201 7.06 2.56 12.95
N GLU A 202 7.72 1.79 13.83
CA GLU A 202 8.83 2.29 14.66
C GLU A 202 10.03 2.70 13.82
N ARG A 203 10.43 1.93 12.78
CA ARG A 203 11.46 2.36 11.83
C ARG A 203 11.11 3.67 11.13
N SER A 204 9.85 3.84 10.77
CA SER A 204 9.34 5.06 10.15
C SER A 204 9.37 6.24 11.12
N ARG A 205 8.98 6.03 12.39
CA ARG A 205 9.08 7.02 13.47
C ARG A 205 10.52 7.48 13.68
N LEU A 206 11.47 6.54 13.77
CA LEU A 206 12.89 6.86 13.93
C LEU A 206 13.44 7.59 12.70
N SER A 207 13.01 7.21 11.50
CA SER A 207 13.41 7.92 10.28
C SER A 207 12.92 9.36 10.29
N ALA A 208 11.67 9.61 10.69
CA ALA A 208 11.13 10.96 10.85
C ALA A 208 11.89 11.75 11.92
N LEU A 209 12.16 11.13 13.09
CA LEU A 209 12.96 11.74 14.16
C LEU A 209 14.33 12.18 13.65
N PHE A 210 15.05 11.31 12.96
CA PHE A 210 16.37 11.65 12.43
C PHE A 210 16.30 12.71 11.34
N ARG A 211 15.36 12.63 10.41
CA ARG A 211 15.18 13.64 9.36
C ARG A 211 14.78 15.00 9.91
N ASN A 212 14.06 15.04 11.03
CA ASN A 212 13.79 16.30 11.75
C ASN A 212 15.02 16.86 12.45
N ASN A 213 16.01 16.01 12.69
CA ASN A 213 17.27 16.37 13.32
C ASN A 213 18.46 16.39 12.34
N GLY A 214 18.22 16.73 11.07
CA GLY A 214 19.24 17.01 10.08
C GLY A 214 19.65 15.83 9.20
N TYR A 215 19.29 14.61 9.48
CA TYR A 215 19.70 13.44 8.70
C TYR A 215 18.85 13.29 7.42
N TYR A 216 19.00 14.22 6.48
CA TYR A 216 18.18 14.34 5.28
C TYR A 216 18.04 13.05 4.48
N TYR A 217 19.13 12.31 4.29
CA TYR A 217 19.15 11.06 3.50
C TYR A 217 18.78 9.83 4.31
N PHE A 218 18.46 9.95 5.59
CA PHE A 218 18.07 8.80 6.39
C PHE A 218 16.73 8.22 5.91
N GLN A 219 16.67 6.88 5.81
CA GLN A 219 15.47 6.15 5.37
C GLN A 219 15.13 5.03 6.36
N PRO A 220 13.84 4.63 6.49
CA PRO A 220 13.46 3.53 7.39
C PRO A 220 14.22 2.22 7.14
N ALA A 221 14.56 1.94 5.86
CA ALA A 221 15.29 0.74 5.47
C ALA A 221 16.74 0.67 6.03
N TYR A 222 17.28 1.77 6.54
CA TYR A 222 18.61 1.79 7.16
C TYR A 222 18.61 1.30 8.61
N ALA A 223 17.45 1.13 9.21
CA ALA A 223 17.30 0.48 10.50
C ALA A 223 16.81 -0.97 10.29
N SER A 224 17.56 -1.94 10.80
CA SER A 224 17.25 -3.36 10.70
C SER A 224 16.99 -3.96 12.07
N TYR A 225 16.11 -4.97 12.10
CA TYR A 225 15.83 -5.74 13.32
C TYR A 225 16.56 -7.07 13.28
N LEU A 226 17.14 -7.44 14.40
CA LEU A 226 17.50 -8.81 14.73
C LEU A 226 16.55 -9.27 15.83
N ALA A 227 15.83 -10.36 15.59
CA ALA A 227 14.90 -10.94 16.54
C ALA A 227 15.43 -12.31 16.99
N ASP A 228 15.66 -12.45 18.30
CA ASP A 228 15.96 -13.73 18.92
C ASP A 228 14.66 -14.31 19.50
N THR A 229 14.20 -15.39 18.89
CA THR A 229 12.98 -16.12 19.23
C THR A 229 13.25 -17.43 19.93
N LEU A 230 14.53 -17.80 20.13
CA LEU A 230 14.93 -19.10 20.63
C LEU A 230 15.19 -19.09 22.14
N ALA A 231 15.52 -17.94 22.72
CA ALA A 231 15.93 -17.84 24.11
C ALA A 231 14.80 -18.20 25.10
N HIS A 232 13.56 -17.83 24.81
CA HIS A 232 12.39 -18.13 25.65
C HIS A 232 11.14 -18.31 24.78
N GLN A 233 10.39 -19.38 25.03
CA GLN A 233 9.15 -19.68 24.33
C GLN A 233 8.11 -18.55 24.60
N GLY A 234 7.51 -18.01 23.52
CA GLY A 234 6.53 -16.91 23.63
C GLY A 234 7.13 -15.53 23.93
N ARG A 235 8.47 -15.38 23.90
CA ARG A 235 9.15 -14.09 24.11
C ARG A 235 10.20 -13.86 23.03
N VAL A 236 10.29 -12.59 22.59
CA VAL A 236 11.20 -12.17 21.52
C VAL A 236 12.10 -11.06 22.04
N LYS A 237 13.42 -11.27 21.97
CA LYS A 237 14.38 -10.19 22.19
C LYS A 237 14.65 -9.49 20.86
N LEU A 238 14.46 -8.17 20.85
CA LEU A 238 14.66 -7.36 19.66
C LEU A 238 15.93 -6.50 19.80
N ARG A 239 16.76 -6.53 18.78
CA ARG A 239 17.84 -5.57 18.60
C ARG A 239 17.57 -4.76 17.34
N LEU A 240 17.39 -3.45 17.50
CA LEU A 240 17.29 -2.50 16.39
C LEU A 240 18.67 -1.90 16.17
N GLN A 241 19.21 -2.06 14.99
CA GLN A 241 20.55 -1.58 14.65
C GLN A 241 20.59 -0.92 13.28
N LEU A 242 21.57 -0.07 13.06
CA LEU A 242 21.87 0.42 11.72
C LEU A 242 22.38 -0.72 10.84
N ALA A 243 21.90 -0.76 9.58
CA ALA A 243 22.42 -1.66 8.57
C ALA A 243 23.89 -1.31 8.22
N ASP A 244 24.68 -2.31 7.86
CA ASP A 244 26.12 -2.11 7.64
C ASP A 244 26.42 -1.25 6.40
N ASN A 245 25.60 -1.34 5.35
CA ASN A 245 25.83 -0.70 4.05
C ASN A 245 25.08 0.64 3.89
N ILE A 246 25.10 1.50 4.89
CA ILE A 246 24.47 2.82 4.82
C ILE A 246 25.41 3.81 4.13
N PRO A 247 24.93 4.57 3.13
CA PRO A 247 25.72 5.62 2.49
C PRO A 247 26.22 6.65 3.52
N GLU A 248 27.46 7.10 3.37
CA GLU A 248 28.08 8.07 4.28
C GLU A 248 27.22 9.33 4.46
N ARG A 249 26.64 9.82 3.35
CA ARG A 249 25.71 10.98 3.35
C ARG A 249 24.45 10.80 4.21
N ALA A 250 24.09 9.57 4.60
CA ALA A 250 22.96 9.32 5.50
C ALA A 250 23.38 9.29 6.99
N ARG A 251 24.69 9.29 7.27
CA ARG A 251 25.24 9.18 8.64
C ARG A 251 25.49 10.51 9.30
N HIS A 252 25.48 11.63 8.57
CA HIS A 252 25.75 12.96 9.11
C HIS A 252 24.57 13.91 8.89
N LYS A 253 24.62 15.04 9.60
CA LYS A 253 23.61 16.09 9.55
C LYS A 253 23.82 16.99 8.36
N TRP A 254 22.72 17.47 7.79
CA TRP A 254 22.68 18.38 6.65
C TRP A 254 22.12 19.73 7.06
N TYR A 255 22.69 20.79 6.51
CA TYR A 255 22.29 22.17 6.74
C TYR A 255 21.82 22.81 5.44
N ILE A 256 20.89 23.76 5.57
CA ILE A 256 20.39 24.50 4.41
C ILE A 256 21.44 25.52 3.96
N GLY A 257 21.80 25.46 2.69
CA GLY A 257 22.70 26.39 2.03
C GLY A 257 21.96 27.58 1.44
N ASN A 258 22.03 27.72 0.10
CA ASN A 258 21.30 28.76 -0.59
C ASN A 258 19.80 28.44 -0.66
N LEU A 259 18.98 29.47 -0.49
CA LEU A 259 17.52 29.39 -0.68
C LEU A 259 17.16 30.15 -1.97
N LYS A 260 16.76 29.41 -3.00
CA LYS A 260 16.30 29.97 -4.27
C LYS A 260 14.81 29.69 -4.45
N VAL A 261 14.04 30.70 -4.82
CA VAL A 261 12.64 30.54 -5.19
C VAL A 261 12.45 30.96 -6.65
N ASN A 262 11.97 30.06 -7.46
CA ASN A 262 11.66 30.27 -8.86
C ASN A 262 10.17 30.53 -9.01
N ILE A 263 9.79 31.70 -9.52
CA ILE A 263 8.39 32.04 -9.84
C ILE A 263 8.20 31.92 -11.33
N GLN A 264 7.40 30.95 -11.74
CA GLN A 264 7.20 30.55 -13.13
C GLN A 264 5.73 30.74 -13.54
N LYS A 265 5.48 31.08 -14.81
CA LYS A 265 4.14 31.08 -15.41
C LYS A 265 3.77 29.73 -16.02
N LYS A 266 4.78 28.95 -16.41
CA LYS A 266 4.66 27.58 -16.95
C LYS A 266 5.73 26.70 -16.32
N LEU A 267 5.44 25.42 -16.21
CA LEU A 267 6.41 24.44 -15.73
C LEU A 267 7.68 24.46 -16.60
N MET A 268 8.87 24.40 -15.99
CA MET A 268 10.18 24.44 -16.65
C MET A 268 10.46 25.70 -17.47
N GLU A 269 9.82 26.82 -17.16
CA GLU A 269 10.11 28.09 -17.80
C GLU A 269 11.53 28.55 -17.45
N GLN A 270 12.32 29.00 -18.47
CA GLN A 270 13.62 29.60 -18.24
C GLN A 270 13.46 30.98 -17.63
N LEU A 271 14.06 31.22 -16.47
CA LEU A 271 14.01 32.48 -15.75
C LEU A 271 15.26 33.31 -16.07
N LYS A 272 15.06 34.58 -16.42
CA LYS A 272 16.14 35.50 -16.86
C LYS A 272 16.52 36.50 -15.78
N ASP A 273 15.55 36.88 -14.93
CA ASP A 273 15.73 37.92 -13.93
C ASP A 273 15.85 37.29 -12.55
N SER A 274 16.65 37.90 -11.70
CA SER A 274 16.74 37.51 -10.29
C SER A 274 17.14 38.70 -9.42
N PHE A 275 16.71 38.64 -8.15
CA PHE A 275 17.22 39.59 -7.16
C PHE A 275 17.33 38.95 -5.78
N ASN A 276 18.23 39.47 -4.98
CA ASN A 276 18.44 39.00 -3.62
C ASN A 276 17.60 39.81 -2.64
N TYR A 277 16.83 39.10 -1.82
CA TYR A 277 16.09 39.72 -0.73
C TYR A 277 16.41 38.97 0.58
N ARG A 278 17.20 39.63 1.46
CA ARG A 278 17.68 39.03 2.71
C ARG A 278 18.40 37.67 2.44
N ARG A 279 17.79 36.55 2.83
CA ARG A 279 18.33 35.18 2.71
C ARG A 279 17.73 34.42 1.54
N LEU A 280 17.02 35.09 0.65
CA LEU A 280 16.28 34.51 -0.46
C LEU A 280 16.79 35.03 -1.80
N ILE A 281 17.09 34.16 -2.73
CA ILE A 281 17.30 34.48 -4.13
C ILE A 281 15.98 34.21 -4.86
N LEU A 282 15.35 35.26 -5.38
CA LEU A 282 14.10 35.18 -6.13
C LEU A 282 14.39 35.29 -7.63
N ALA A 283 14.06 34.25 -8.38
CA ALA A 283 14.18 34.22 -9.84
C ALA A 283 12.80 34.27 -10.49
N TYR A 284 12.67 35.07 -11.56
CA TYR A 284 11.40 35.33 -12.23
C TYR A 284 11.64 35.84 -13.67
N ASN A 285 10.58 36.12 -14.42
CA ASN A 285 10.65 36.79 -15.72
C ASN A 285 9.82 38.07 -15.70
N GLY A 286 10.42 39.21 -16.13
CA GLY A 286 9.74 40.50 -16.27
C GLY A 286 10.36 41.61 -15.48
N LYS A 287 9.78 42.81 -15.57
CA LYS A 287 10.31 44.04 -14.89
C LYS A 287 10.24 43.98 -13.36
N CYS A 288 9.27 43.21 -12.81
CA CYS A 288 9.10 43.05 -11.37
C CYS A 288 8.63 41.64 -11.06
N PRO A 289 8.97 41.10 -9.87
CA PRO A 289 8.51 39.80 -9.46
C PRO A 289 6.98 39.80 -9.27
N PRO A 290 6.28 38.76 -9.74
CA PRO A 290 4.82 38.69 -9.64
C PRO A 290 4.34 38.51 -8.18
N ILE A 291 5.23 38.12 -7.28
CA ILE A 291 4.94 37.89 -5.86
C ILE A 291 6.02 38.56 -5.01
N ARG A 292 5.60 39.21 -3.94
CA ARG A 292 6.51 39.92 -3.02
C ARG A 292 7.35 38.87 -2.23
N ALA A 293 8.67 39.01 -2.23
CA ALA A 293 9.58 38.15 -1.50
C ALA A 293 9.26 37.99 0.00
N ARG A 294 8.74 39.07 0.63
CA ARG A 294 8.30 39.08 2.04
C ARG A 294 7.18 38.05 2.29
N LEU A 295 6.26 37.87 1.33
CA LEU A 295 5.18 36.88 1.46
C LEU A 295 5.72 35.46 1.42
N LEU A 296 6.65 35.17 0.49
CA LEU A 296 7.32 33.86 0.41
C LEU A 296 8.02 33.49 1.72
N LEU A 297 8.78 34.46 2.29
CA LEU A 297 9.47 34.23 3.57
C LEU A 297 8.53 33.95 4.75
N ARG A 298 7.26 34.39 4.71
CA ARG A 298 6.27 34.08 5.75
C ARG A 298 5.79 32.62 5.69
N HIS A 299 5.80 32.01 4.51
CA HIS A 299 5.36 30.63 4.31
C HIS A 299 6.48 29.61 4.48
N LEU A 300 7.74 30.02 4.29
CA LEU A 300 8.88 29.14 4.46
C LEU A 300 9.28 28.98 5.93
N ARG A 301 9.78 27.80 6.29
CA ARG A 301 10.28 27.42 7.62
C ARG A 301 11.74 27.00 7.62
N LEU A 302 12.31 26.75 6.44
CA LEU A 302 13.72 26.38 6.26
C LEU A 302 14.49 27.58 5.72
N PHE A 303 15.57 27.95 6.40
CA PHE A 303 16.39 29.10 6.02
C PHE A 303 17.87 28.74 6.00
N PRO A 304 18.69 29.47 5.24
CA PRO A 304 20.13 29.27 5.18
C PRO A 304 20.78 29.20 6.57
N ARG A 305 21.75 28.26 6.72
CA ARG A 305 22.48 27.92 7.94
C ARG A 305 21.68 27.20 9.02
N GLN A 306 20.41 26.89 8.77
CA GLN A 306 19.64 26.05 9.68
C GLN A 306 19.86 24.59 9.35
N GLN A 307 19.79 23.74 10.36
CA GLN A 307 19.76 22.31 10.20
C GLN A 307 18.48 21.92 9.41
N TYR A 308 18.60 20.94 8.53
CA TYR A 308 17.43 20.41 7.82
C TYR A 308 16.44 19.83 8.82
N SER A 309 15.16 20.06 8.57
CA SER A 309 14.04 19.45 9.29
C SER A 309 12.94 19.07 8.30
N GLN A 310 12.50 17.82 8.37
CA GLN A 310 11.42 17.32 7.52
C GLN A 310 10.09 18.02 7.83
N ASP A 311 9.76 18.25 9.10
CA ASP A 311 8.52 18.91 9.49
C ASP A 311 8.51 20.36 9.01
N ALA A 312 9.63 21.08 9.14
CA ALA A 312 9.74 22.43 8.61
C ALA A 312 9.61 22.48 7.06
N TYR A 313 10.09 21.45 6.37
CA TYR A 313 9.87 21.30 4.93
C TYR A 313 8.38 21.06 4.62
N LEU A 314 7.75 20.08 5.28
CA LEU A 314 6.34 19.76 5.05
C LEU A 314 5.41 20.92 5.36
N GLU A 315 5.65 21.63 6.48
CA GLU A 315 4.90 22.85 6.83
C GLU A 315 5.08 23.95 5.77
N SER A 316 6.29 24.12 5.23
CA SER A 316 6.54 25.08 4.15
C SER A 316 5.79 24.70 2.87
N ALA A 317 5.78 23.41 2.51
CA ALA A 317 5.10 22.89 1.34
C ALA A 317 3.58 23.05 1.46
N GLU A 318 3.02 22.71 2.61
CA GLU A 318 1.59 22.87 2.90
C GLU A 318 1.15 24.34 2.84
N ARG A 319 1.90 25.24 3.50
CA ARG A 319 1.59 26.69 3.53
C ARG A 319 1.67 27.34 2.15
N LEU A 320 2.63 26.94 1.32
CA LEU A 320 2.72 27.44 -0.06
C LEU A 320 1.65 26.80 -0.94
N GLY A 321 1.38 25.49 -0.79
CA GLY A 321 0.35 24.81 -1.57
C GLY A 321 -1.07 25.31 -1.26
N SER A 322 -1.37 25.60 0.00
CA SER A 322 -2.68 26.13 0.44
C SER A 322 -2.89 27.61 0.13
N ALA A 323 -1.86 28.35 -0.30
CA ALA A 323 -1.94 29.79 -0.54
C ALA A 323 -2.85 30.17 -1.74
N GLY A 324 -3.33 29.22 -2.55
CA GLY A 324 -4.27 29.43 -3.66
C GLY A 324 -3.71 30.23 -4.85
N GLN A 325 -2.48 30.73 -4.74
CA GLN A 325 -1.81 31.54 -5.75
C GLN A 325 -1.00 30.70 -6.75
N TYR A 326 -0.72 29.43 -6.40
CA TYR A 326 0.14 28.54 -7.15
C TYR A 326 -0.64 27.33 -7.64
N SER A 327 -0.45 26.97 -8.91
CA SER A 327 -0.95 25.73 -9.48
C SER A 327 -0.05 24.54 -9.15
N SER A 328 1.22 24.81 -8.86
CA SER A 328 2.20 23.79 -8.45
C SER A 328 3.30 24.41 -7.62
N VAL A 329 3.72 23.69 -6.57
CA VAL A 329 4.87 24.04 -5.74
C VAL A 329 5.75 22.82 -5.62
N GLN A 330 7.02 22.94 -5.99
CA GLN A 330 7.98 21.85 -5.94
C GLN A 330 9.23 22.29 -5.19
N PHE A 331 9.70 21.44 -4.27
CA PHE A 331 10.94 21.63 -3.53
C PHE A 331 12.01 20.68 -4.06
N ALA A 332 13.19 21.19 -4.32
CA ALA A 332 14.37 20.42 -4.67
C ALA A 332 15.49 20.76 -3.71
N PHE A 333 16.13 19.72 -3.17
CA PHE A 333 17.30 19.83 -2.31
C PHE A 333 18.48 19.19 -3.05
N THR A 334 19.51 19.98 -3.30
CA THR A 334 20.71 19.50 -4.02
C THR A 334 21.94 19.71 -3.16
N PRO A 335 22.81 18.70 -2.99
CA PRO A 335 24.07 18.89 -2.33
C PRO A 335 24.87 20.00 -3.03
N ARG A 336 25.50 20.89 -2.25
CA ARG A 336 26.29 22.00 -2.80
C ARG A 336 27.49 21.52 -3.61
N ASP A 337 28.11 20.43 -3.18
CA ASP A 337 29.15 19.75 -3.92
C ASP A 337 28.97 18.22 -3.86
N THR A 338 29.80 17.51 -4.60
CA THR A 338 29.74 16.04 -4.71
C THR A 338 30.69 15.32 -3.77
N THR A 339 31.40 16.03 -2.92
CA THR A 339 32.36 15.45 -1.99
C THR A 339 31.65 14.70 -0.86
N SER A 340 32.31 13.69 -0.30
CA SER A 340 31.77 12.93 0.84
C SER A 340 31.64 13.77 2.11
N GLN A 341 32.36 14.89 2.19
CA GLN A 341 32.32 15.82 3.34
C GLN A 341 31.28 16.92 3.20
N CYS A 342 30.55 16.97 2.07
CA CYS A 342 29.48 17.95 1.89
C CYS A 342 28.36 17.70 2.90
N ASP A 343 28.06 18.73 3.70
CA ASP A 343 26.98 18.75 4.70
C ASP A 343 25.89 19.77 4.37
N THR A 344 25.97 20.42 3.21
CA THR A 344 25.15 21.57 2.85
C THR A 344 24.25 21.23 1.66
N LEU A 345 22.93 21.48 1.83
CA LEU A 345 21.89 21.33 0.82
C LEU A 345 21.42 22.71 0.33
N ASP A 346 21.60 22.99 -0.96
CA ASP A 346 20.97 24.15 -1.57
C ASP A 346 19.48 23.83 -1.88
N MET A 347 18.58 24.67 -1.40
CA MET A 347 17.14 24.51 -1.54
C MET A 347 16.60 25.36 -2.66
N THR A 348 15.94 24.75 -3.62
CA THR A 348 15.22 25.43 -4.71
C THR A 348 13.73 25.13 -4.59
N VAL A 349 12.92 26.19 -4.53
CA VAL A 349 11.45 26.10 -4.53
C VAL A 349 10.93 26.64 -5.84
N SER A 350 10.31 25.80 -6.65
CA SER A 350 9.70 26.19 -7.93
C SER A 350 8.19 26.33 -7.76
N CYS A 351 7.68 27.56 -7.95
CA CYS A 351 6.28 27.90 -7.83
C CYS A 351 5.73 28.31 -9.20
N VAL A 352 4.73 27.57 -9.68
CA VAL A 352 3.98 27.94 -10.90
C VAL A 352 2.74 28.72 -10.47
N VAL A 353 2.63 29.97 -10.95
CA VAL A 353 1.53 30.86 -10.58
C VAL A 353 0.29 30.53 -11.41
N HIS A 354 -0.89 30.51 -10.79
CA HIS A 354 -2.15 30.43 -11.51
C HIS A 354 -2.31 31.61 -12.49
N LYS A 355 -2.93 31.38 -13.65
CA LYS A 355 -3.40 32.47 -14.51
C LYS A 355 -4.46 33.24 -13.73
N PRO A 356 -4.36 34.58 -13.62
CA PRO A 356 -5.22 35.33 -12.75
C PRO A 356 -6.70 35.32 -13.13
N TYR A 357 -7.05 35.19 -14.43
CA TYR A 357 -8.44 35.16 -14.90
C TYR A 357 -8.53 34.50 -16.28
N GLU A 358 -9.55 33.68 -16.51
CA GLU A 358 -10.04 33.27 -17.83
C GLU A 358 -11.47 33.77 -17.96
N PHE A 359 -11.72 34.67 -18.95
CA PHE A 359 -13.06 35.11 -19.27
C PHE A 359 -13.59 34.27 -20.43
N TYR A 360 -14.70 33.59 -20.23
CA TYR A 360 -15.47 32.97 -21.29
C TYR A 360 -16.66 33.85 -21.62
N VAL A 361 -16.74 34.31 -22.88
CA VAL A 361 -17.93 35.01 -23.39
C VAL A 361 -18.68 34.01 -24.26
N GLU A 362 -19.76 33.44 -23.74
CA GLU A 362 -20.71 32.67 -24.54
C GLU A 362 -21.76 33.62 -25.14
N THR A 363 -21.77 33.72 -26.46
CA THR A 363 -22.84 34.39 -27.20
C THR A 363 -23.82 33.33 -27.70
N ASN A 364 -24.93 33.15 -26.99
CA ASN A 364 -26.03 32.36 -27.49
C ASN A 364 -26.87 33.14 -28.47
N TYR A 365 -26.77 32.79 -29.74
CA TYR A 365 -27.74 33.21 -30.77
C TYR A 365 -28.91 32.24 -30.75
N SER A 366 -30.05 32.64 -30.23
CA SER A 366 -31.33 31.97 -30.47
C SER A 366 -31.94 32.53 -31.76
N ASN A 367 -32.07 31.67 -32.78
CA ASN A 367 -32.98 31.94 -33.90
C ASN A 367 -34.42 31.65 -33.48
#